data_e072221e78922120738b6cddc2b45e2d
#
_entry.id   e072221e78922120738b6cddc2b45e2d
#
_cell.length_a   1.000
_cell.length_b   1.000
_cell.length_c   1.000
_cell.angle_alpha   90.00
_cell.angle_beta   90.00
_cell.angle_gamma   90.00
#
_symmetry.space_group_name_H-M   'P 1'
#
loop_
_entity.id
_entity.type
_entity.pdbx_description
1 polymer ?
#
loop_
_entity_poly.entity_id
_entity_poly.type
_entity_poly.pdbx_seq_one_letter_code
_entity_poly.pdbx_strand_id
1 'polypeptide(L)'
;MKKAASAFLRMEICHADITRMIRWMRNPNVTRYLNEAPDVAQSLEQLVRSVPEPMYQYHLCRTGHFFMVCHQENESVGFVKLLPTAMEGAYEIVYVIGEDALWGHGLGQQAVRSALSKAFLHLRADRVVAKVMPQNLRSIRCVRACGFQQMAEMPRLVRFEITFDAYY
;
A
#
# COMPACT_ATOMS: atom_id res chain seq x y z
N MET A 1 23.97 18.31 -2.02
CA MET A 1 23.00 17.67 -1.09
C MET A 1 22.07 16.76 -1.90
N LYS A 2 22.06 15.47 -1.62
CA LYS A 2 21.04 14.59 -2.18
C LYS A 2 19.69 15.02 -1.60
N LYS A 3 18.77 15.47 -2.46
CA LYS A 3 17.41 15.79 -2.05
C LYS A 3 16.82 14.53 -1.42
N ALA A 4 16.30 14.63 -0.20
CA ALA A 4 15.67 13.49 0.46
C ALA A 4 14.57 12.94 -0.45
N ALA A 5 14.51 11.62 -0.60
CA ALA A 5 13.44 10.97 -1.36
C ALA A 5 12.09 11.35 -0.75
N SER A 6 11.17 11.87 -1.56
CA SER A 6 9.82 12.20 -1.13
C SER A 6 8.81 11.38 -1.93
N ALA A 7 7.81 10.84 -1.24
CA ALA A 7 6.74 10.08 -1.84
C ALA A 7 5.40 10.78 -1.64
N PHE A 8 4.52 10.67 -2.62
CA PHE A 8 3.15 11.15 -2.56
C PHE A 8 2.20 10.12 -3.18
N LEU A 9 0.93 10.21 -2.84
CA LEU A 9 -0.10 9.32 -3.36
C LEU A 9 -0.81 9.96 -4.56
N ARG A 10 -1.04 9.17 -5.60
CA ARG A 10 -1.73 9.58 -6.82
C ARG A 10 -2.88 8.62 -7.11
N MET A 11 -4.06 9.15 -7.39
CA MET A 11 -5.25 8.35 -7.70
C MET A 11 -5.29 7.92 -9.17
N GLU A 12 -4.84 8.76 -10.09
CA GLU A 12 -4.81 8.45 -11.52
C GLU A 12 -3.86 7.29 -11.78
N ILE A 13 -4.32 6.34 -12.61
CA ILE A 13 -3.57 5.13 -12.94
C ILE A 13 -3.49 5.01 -14.45
N CYS A 14 -2.28 5.00 -14.98
CA CYS A 14 -2.02 4.87 -16.40
C CYS A 14 -1.46 3.49 -16.75
N HIS A 15 -1.35 3.21 -18.02
CA HIS A 15 -0.83 1.94 -18.53
C HIS A 15 0.60 1.64 -18.02
N ALA A 16 1.46 2.66 -17.94
CA ALA A 16 2.81 2.50 -17.39
C ALA A 16 2.81 2.03 -15.94
N ASP A 17 1.86 2.52 -15.12
CA ASP A 17 1.72 2.09 -13.73
C ASP A 17 1.37 0.61 -13.63
N ILE A 18 0.42 0.15 -14.45
CA ILE A 18 0.03 -1.28 -14.47
C ILE A 18 1.19 -2.14 -14.92
N THR A 19 1.94 -1.72 -15.92
CA THR A 19 3.13 -2.44 -16.39
C THR A 19 4.17 -2.60 -15.27
N ARG A 20 4.41 -1.55 -14.49
CA ARG A 20 5.29 -1.62 -13.31
C ARG A 20 4.75 -2.55 -12.24
N MET A 21 3.45 -2.48 -11.94
CA MET A 21 2.81 -3.35 -10.95
C MET A 21 2.94 -4.83 -11.33
N ILE A 22 2.77 -5.18 -12.58
CA ILE A 22 2.96 -6.56 -13.08
C ILE A 22 4.40 -7.01 -12.82
N ARG A 23 5.36 -6.17 -13.12
CA ARG A 23 6.79 -6.45 -12.86
C ARG A 23 7.05 -6.65 -11.37
N TRP A 24 6.51 -5.79 -10.51
CA TRP A 24 6.67 -5.91 -9.06
C TRP A 24 6.06 -7.20 -8.52
N MET A 25 4.88 -7.56 -8.99
CA MET A 25 4.18 -8.78 -8.55
C MET A 25 4.84 -10.07 -9.06
N ARG A 26 5.79 -9.97 -9.98
CA ARG A 26 6.63 -11.08 -10.45
C ARG A 26 8.02 -11.10 -9.83
N ASN A 27 8.36 -10.09 -9.06
CA ASN A 27 9.65 -10.03 -8.37
C ASN A 27 9.56 -10.75 -7.01
N PRO A 28 10.27 -11.88 -6.81
CA PRO A 28 10.22 -12.65 -5.56
C PRO A 28 10.62 -11.82 -4.33
N ASN A 29 11.54 -10.86 -4.49
CA ASN A 29 11.94 -9.97 -3.39
C ASN A 29 10.77 -9.11 -2.90
N VAL A 30 9.89 -8.70 -3.81
CA VAL A 30 8.70 -7.88 -3.49
C VAL A 30 7.59 -8.75 -2.92
N THR A 31 7.32 -9.91 -3.53
CA THR A 31 6.16 -10.74 -3.18
C THR A 31 6.38 -11.67 -2.00
N ARG A 32 7.61 -11.89 -1.58
CA ARG A 32 7.99 -12.89 -0.57
C ARG A 32 7.17 -12.84 0.72
N TYR A 33 6.86 -11.65 1.20
CA TYR A 33 6.12 -11.45 2.44
C TYR A 33 4.78 -10.73 2.23
N LEU A 34 4.30 -10.63 0.99
CA LEU A 34 3.00 -10.07 0.71
C LEU A 34 1.89 -11.06 1.02
N ASN A 35 0.84 -10.57 1.68
CA ASN A 35 -0.40 -11.31 1.88
C ASN A 35 -1.37 -11.01 0.73
N GLU A 36 -0.92 -11.25 -0.50
CA GLU A 36 -1.70 -11.05 -1.72
C GLU A 36 -1.93 -12.38 -2.43
N ALA A 37 -2.98 -12.44 -3.25
CA ALA A 37 -3.26 -13.60 -4.07
C ALA A 37 -2.08 -13.87 -5.04
N PRO A 38 -1.70 -15.15 -5.26
CA PRO A 38 -0.53 -15.48 -6.09
C PRO A 38 -0.68 -15.13 -7.57
N ASP A 39 -1.89 -14.84 -8.02
CA ASP A 39 -2.25 -14.56 -9.41
C ASP A 39 -2.46 -13.07 -9.72
N VAL A 40 -2.03 -12.16 -8.84
CA VAL A 40 -2.23 -10.71 -9.01
C VAL A 40 -1.63 -10.21 -10.32
N ALA A 41 -0.42 -10.63 -10.68
CA ALA A 41 0.21 -10.23 -11.94
C ALA A 41 -0.63 -10.65 -13.15
N GLN A 42 -1.18 -11.85 -13.13
CA GLN A 42 -2.05 -12.35 -14.20
C GLN A 42 -3.37 -11.57 -14.27
N SER A 43 -3.95 -11.23 -13.13
CA SER A 43 -5.15 -10.40 -13.06
C SER A 43 -4.92 -9.01 -13.64
N LEU A 44 -3.76 -8.42 -13.39
CA LEU A 44 -3.38 -7.11 -13.96
C LEU A 44 -3.16 -7.19 -15.48
N GLU A 45 -2.59 -8.27 -15.99
CA GLU A 45 -2.47 -8.49 -17.42
C GLU A 45 -3.86 -8.61 -18.08
N GLN A 46 -4.79 -9.32 -17.43
CA GLN A 46 -6.15 -9.42 -17.90
C GLN A 46 -6.85 -8.07 -17.93
N LEU A 47 -6.63 -7.25 -16.92
CA LEU A 47 -7.15 -5.87 -16.84
C LEU A 47 -6.70 -5.05 -18.05
N VAL A 48 -5.42 -5.09 -18.39
CA VAL A 48 -4.87 -4.35 -19.54
C VAL A 48 -5.49 -4.80 -20.85
N ARG A 49 -5.77 -6.09 -21.00
CA ARG A 49 -6.35 -6.65 -22.23
C ARG A 49 -7.83 -6.32 -22.40
N SER A 50 -8.58 -6.21 -21.31
CA SER A 50 -10.06 -6.17 -21.35
C SER A 50 -10.64 -4.81 -20.99
N VAL A 51 -9.86 -3.89 -20.45
CA VAL A 51 -10.34 -2.61 -19.91
C VAL A 51 -9.53 -1.45 -20.48
N PRO A 52 -10.19 -0.40 -21.00
CA PRO A 52 -9.49 0.80 -21.48
C PRO A 52 -8.84 1.57 -20.30
N GLU A 53 -7.73 2.22 -20.57
CA GLU A 53 -6.92 2.95 -19.59
C GLU A 53 -7.73 3.89 -18.70
N PRO A 54 -8.67 4.71 -19.21
CA PRO A 54 -9.46 5.61 -18.37
C PRO A 54 -10.30 4.91 -17.29
N MET A 55 -10.49 3.60 -17.41
CA MET A 55 -11.27 2.81 -16.47
C MET A 55 -10.42 2.06 -15.42
N TYR A 56 -9.10 2.16 -15.49
CA TYR A 56 -8.23 1.43 -14.56
C TYR A 56 -8.48 1.81 -13.11
N GLN A 57 -8.57 3.10 -12.81
CA GLN A 57 -8.85 3.60 -11.46
C GLN A 57 -10.17 3.03 -10.93
N TYR A 58 -11.22 3.06 -11.74
CA TYR A 58 -12.52 2.50 -11.36
C TYR A 58 -12.41 1.02 -10.98
N HIS A 59 -11.73 0.22 -11.80
CA HIS A 59 -11.57 -1.21 -11.54
C HIS A 59 -10.74 -1.50 -10.28
N LEU A 60 -9.65 -0.79 -10.07
CA LEU A 60 -8.77 -0.99 -8.92
C LEU A 60 -9.39 -0.47 -7.61
N CYS A 61 -10.32 0.48 -7.69
CA CYS A 61 -11.05 1.02 -6.52
C CYS A 61 -12.35 0.28 -6.20
N ARG A 62 -12.65 -0.85 -6.84
CA ARG A 62 -13.92 -1.57 -6.63
C ARG A 62 -14.07 -2.13 -5.22
N THR A 63 -13.00 -2.55 -4.59
CA THR A 63 -13.02 -3.17 -3.25
C THR A 63 -12.57 -2.22 -2.15
N GLY A 64 -12.18 -1.01 -2.48
CA GLY A 64 -11.68 -0.01 -1.54
C GLY A 64 -10.95 1.10 -2.27
N HIS A 65 -10.16 1.86 -1.54
CA HIS A 65 -9.37 2.96 -2.10
C HIS A 65 -8.02 2.44 -2.56
N PHE A 66 -7.59 2.86 -3.74
CA PHE A 66 -6.33 2.47 -4.35
C PHE A 66 -5.54 3.71 -4.78
N PHE A 67 -4.25 3.76 -4.44
CA PHE A 67 -3.36 4.87 -4.78
C PHE A 67 -2.03 4.33 -5.30
N MET A 68 -1.49 4.97 -6.34
CA MET A 68 -0.08 4.78 -6.68
C MET A 68 0.79 5.58 -5.72
N VAL A 69 1.91 5.02 -5.31
CA VAL A 69 2.97 5.73 -4.60
C VAL A 69 3.95 6.23 -5.64
N CYS A 70 4.13 7.54 -5.68
CA CYS A 70 5.00 8.20 -6.66
C CYS A 70 6.10 8.96 -5.96
N HIS A 71 7.27 9.04 -6.60
CA HIS A 71 8.32 9.94 -6.20
C HIS A 71 8.93 10.56 -7.45
N GLN A 72 9.67 11.65 -7.30
CA GLN A 72 10.33 12.38 -8.39
C GLN A 72 9.59 12.30 -9.75
N GLU A 73 9.36 13.40 -10.41
CA GLU A 73 8.76 13.46 -11.76
C GLU A 73 7.48 12.61 -11.96
N ASN A 74 6.77 12.32 -10.85
CA ASN A 74 5.51 11.56 -10.88
C ASN A 74 5.66 10.07 -11.29
N GLU A 75 6.84 9.49 -11.14
CA GLU A 75 7.08 8.08 -11.43
C GLU A 75 6.57 7.20 -10.29
N SER A 76 5.74 6.20 -10.62
CA SER A 76 5.23 5.27 -9.61
C SER A 76 6.31 4.27 -9.16
N VAL A 77 6.39 4.07 -7.86
CA VAL A 77 7.34 3.15 -7.21
C VAL A 77 6.66 2.12 -6.33
N GLY A 78 5.35 2.24 -6.15
CA GLY A 78 4.57 1.34 -5.34
C GLY A 78 3.09 1.67 -5.39
N PHE A 79 2.32 1.03 -4.51
CA PHE A 79 0.90 1.29 -4.36
C PHE A 79 0.45 1.12 -2.91
N VAL A 80 -0.70 1.71 -2.59
CA VAL A 80 -1.38 1.59 -1.30
C VAL A 80 -2.85 1.30 -1.55
N LYS A 81 -3.39 0.37 -0.76
CA LYS A 81 -4.84 0.12 -0.68
C LYS A 81 -5.33 0.46 0.73
N LEU A 82 -6.49 1.07 0.81
CA LEU A 82 -7.25 1.21 2.05
C LEU A 82 -8.57 0.47 1.87
N LEU A 83 -8.68 -0.70 2.51
CA LEU A 83 -9.79 -1.62 2.32
C LEU A 83 -10.75 -1.54 3.51
N PRO A 84 -12.06 -1.32 3.29
CA PRO A 84 -13.03 -1.41 4.37
C PRO A 84 -12.97 -2.80 5.01
N THR A 85 -13.16 -2.85 6.33
CA THR A 85 -13.24 -4.10 7.09
C THR A 85 -14.68 -4.37 7.50
N ALA A 86 -14.93 -5.53 8.12
CA ALA A 86 -16.24 -5.86 8.69
C ALA A 86 -16.64 -4.90 9.85
N MET A 87 -15.68 -4.24 10.48
CA MET A 87 -15.91 -3.22 11.50
C MET A 87 -16.07 -1.86 10.82
N GLU A 88 -17.21 -1.22 11.03
CA GLU A 88 -17.45 0.14 10.52
C GLU A 88 -16.38 1.11 11.05
N GLY A 89 -15.90 2.01 10.19
CA GLY A 89 -14.85 2.97 10.52
C GLY A 89 -13.45 2.41 10.55
N ALA A 90 -13.26 1.11 10.36
CA ALA A 90 -11.94 0.47 10.35
C ALA A 90 -11.52 0.10 8.92
N TYR A 91 -10.31 0.50 8.53
CA TYR A 91 -9.71 0.19 7.24
C TYR A 91 -8.46 -0.65 7.42
N GLU A 92 -8.24 -1.59 6.52
CA GLU A 92 -6.98 -2.32 6.42
C GLU A 92 -6.10 -1.63 5.38
N ILE A 93 -4.87 -1.31 5.77
CA ILE A 93 -3.86 -0.80 4.85
C ILE A 93 -3.04 -1.94 4.27
N VAL A 94 -2.89 -1.93 2.96
CA VAL A 94 -1.92 -2.75 2.23
C VAL A 94 -1.03 -1.79 1.46
N TYR A 95 0.28 -1.92 1.61
CA TYR A 95 1.22 -1.06 0.88
C TYR A 95 2.41 -1.86 0.37
N VAL A 96 2.90 -1.45 -0.79
CA VAL A 96 4.03 -2.08 -1.47
C VAL A 96 4.91 -0.99 -2.05
N ILE A 97 6.20 -1.03 -1.72
CA ILE A 97 7.22 -0.33 -2.51
C ILE A 97 7.82 -1.38 -3.44
N GLY A 98 7.45 -1.31 -4.71
CA GLY A 98 7.78 -2.35 -5.70
C GLY A 98 9.18 -2.22 -6.29
N GLU A 99 9.80 -1.05 -6.20
CA GLU A 99 11.17 -0.83 -6.63
C GLU A 99 12.12 -1.17 -5.47
N ASP A 100 12.58 -2.42 -5.44
CA ASP A 100 13.40 -2.93 -4.33
C ASP A 100 14.75 -2.19 -4.18
N ALA A 101 15.29 -1.65 -5.27
CA ALA A 101 16.49 -0.80 -5.22
C ALA A 101 16.29 0.50 -4.42
N LEU A 102 15.05 0.92 -4.19
CA LEU A 102 14.71 2.12 -3.42
C LEU A 102 14.39 1.83 -1.96
N TRP A 103 14.43 0.58 -1.52
CA TRP A 103 14.20 0.23 -0.13
C TRP A 103 15.26 0.83 0.81
N GLY A 104 14.87 1.13 2.04
CA GLY A 104 15.77 1.74 3.02
C GLY A 104 15.90 3.26 2.92
N HIS A 105 15.09 3.93 2.08
CA HIS A 105 15.11 5.38 1.87
C HIS A 105 13.90 6.10 2.46
N GLY A 106 13.07 5.40 3.24
CA GLY A 106 11.90 5.98 3.93
C GLY A 106 10.65 6.15 3.07
N LEU A 107 10.62 5.64 1.83
CA LEU A 107 9.45 5.76 0.94
C LEU A 107 8.23 5.03 1.50
N GLY A 108 8.42 3.86 2.09
CA GLY A 108 7.34 3.10 2.72
C GLY A 108 6.69 3.85 3.87
N GLN A 109 7.48 4.46 4.75
CA GLN A 109 6.96 5.27 5.85
C GLN A 109 6.19 6.50 5.34
N GLN A 110 6.70 7.17 4.33
CA GLN A 110 6.02 8.32 3.73
C GLN A 110 4.70 7.92 3.08
N ALA A 111 4.67 6.79 2.36
CA ALA A 111 3.46 6.25 1.77
C ALA A 111 2.42 5.90 2.83
N VAL A 112 2.82 5.23 3.90
CA VAL A 112 1.92 4.88 5.02
C VAL A 112 1.39 6.12 5.71
N ARG A 113 2.24 7.11 6.01
CA ARG A 113 1.80 8.38 6.63
C ARG A 113 0.81 9.13 5.75
N SER A 114 1.06 9.19 4.44
CA SER A 114 0.12 9.81 3.50
C SER A 114 -1.21 9.07 3.46
N ALA A 115 -1.18 7.74 3.50
CA ALA A 115 -2.39 6.92 3.54
C ALA A 115 -3.17 7.10 4.85
N LEU A 116 -2.48 7.21 5.99
CA LEU A 116 -3.12 7.52 7.28
C LEU A 116 -3.82 8.87 7.25
N SER A 117 -3.19 9.88 6.66
CA SER A 117 -3.83 11.19 6.46
C SER A 117 -5.12 11.06 5.63
N LYS A 118 -5.09 10.30 4.54
CA LYS A 118 -6.28 10.00 3.73
C LYS A 118 -7.36 9.29 4.56
N ALA A 119 -6.98 8.24 5.28
CA ALA A 119 -7.91 7.46 6.08
C ALA A 119 -8.59 8.30 7.16
N PHE A 120 -7.82 9.01 7.97
CA PHE A 120 -8.37 9.73 9.12
C PHE A 120 -9.03 11.05 8.75
N LEU A 121 -8.43 11.85 7.86
CA LEU A 121 -8.91 13.19 7.58
C LEU A 121 -9.93 13.25 6.42
N HIS A 122 -9.87 12.33 5.47
CA HIS A 122 -10.78 12.33 4.33
C HIS A 122 -11.86 11.25 4.44
N LEU A 123 -11.49 10.04 4.84
CA LEU A 123 -12.44 8.93 4.99
C LEU A 123 -13.07 8.86 6.37
N ARG A 124 -12.62 9.69 7.31
CA ARG A 124 -13.09 9.75 8.69
C ARG A 124 -13.02 8.39 9.39
N ALA A 125 -11.93 7.66 9.15
CA ALA A 125 -11.69 6.39 9.80
C ALA A 125 -11.54 6.56 11.32
N ASP A 126 -11.99 5.57 12.08
CA ASP A 126 -11.74 5.47 13.52
C ASP A 126 -10.40 4.79 13.80
N ARG A 127 -10.02 3.85 12.93
CA ARG A 127 -8.78 3.09 13.03
C ARG A 127 -8.30 2.56 11.70
N VAL A 128 -7.01 2.30 11.61
CA VAL A 128 -6.38 1.62 10.48
C VAL A 128 -5.62 0.41 11.01
N VAL A 129 -5.79 -0.73 10.36
CA VAL A 129 -5.19 -2.01 10.70
C VAL A 129 -4.18 -2.40 9.65
N ALA A 130 -3.03 -2.92 10.05
CA ALA A 130 -2.05 -3.54 9.18
C ALA A 130 -1.81 -4.99 9.61
N LYS A 131 -1.85 -5.92 8.67
CA LYS A 131 -1.56 -7.33 8.89
C LYS A 131 -0.24 -7.65 8.21
N VAL A 132 0.76 -8.08 8.99
CA VAL A 132 2.13 -8.24 8.53
C VAL A 132 2.62 -9.64 8.87
N MET A 133 3.29 -10.30 7.93
CA MET A 133 3.96 -11.56 8.23
C MET A 133 5.07 -11.33 9.27
N PRO A 134 5.22 -12.22 10.28
CA PRO A 134 6.23 -12.03 11.34
C PRO A 134 7.66 -11.92 10.83
N GLN A 135 7.95 -12.52 9.69
CA GLN A 135 9.28 -12.49 9.05
C GLN A 135 9.55 -11.18 8.29
N ASN A 136 8.51 -10.40 8.03
CA ASN A 136 8.64 -9.12 7.31
C ASN A 136 9.08 -7.99 8.24
N LEU A 137 10.33 -8.05 8.68
CA LEU A 137 10.87 -7.10 9.67
C LEU A 137 10.88 -5.67 9.15
N ARG A 138 11.08 -5.47 7.86
CA ARG A 138 11.06 -4.15 7.24
C ARG A 138 9.69 -3.50 7.38
N SER A 139 8.62 -4.23 7.09
CA SER A 139 7.25 -3.73 7.24
C SER A 139 6.88 -3.49 8.70
N ILE A 140 7.30 -4.38 9.61
CA ILE A 140 7.06 -4.21 11.05
C ILE A 140 7.71 -2.91 11.54
N ARG A 141 8.95 -2.64 11.19
CA ARG A 141 9.64 -1.39 11.54
C ARG A 141 8.92 -0.17 10.96
N CYS A 142 8.47 -0.29 9.71
CA CYS A 142 7.75 0.79 9.02
C CYS A 142 6.45 1.15 9.74
N VAL A 143 5.59 0.19 10.02
CA VAL A 143 4.30 0.47 10.68
C VAL A 143 4.49 0.97 12.11
N ARG A 144 5.44 0.42 12.86
CA ARG A 144 5.77 0.93 14.19
C ARG A 144 6.27 2.38 14.16
N ALA A 145 7.13 2.71 13.20
CA ALA A 145 7.61 4.09 13.02
C ALA A 145 6.50 5.07 12.65
N CYS A 146 5.41 4.57 12.04
CA CYS A 146 4.23 5.37 11.72
C CYS A 146 3.20 5.45 12.87
N GLY A 147 3.47 4.85 14.02
CA GLY A 147 2.62 4.95 15.20
C GLY A 147 1.67 3.78 15.43
N PHE A 148 1.73 2.74 14.62
CA PHE A 148 0.96 1.52 14.83
C PHE A 148 1.46 0.77 16.07
N GLN A 149 0.53 0.17 16.80
CA GLN A 149 0.81 -0.70 17.95
C GLN A 149 0.42 -2.13 17.63
N GLN A 150 1.23 -3.07 18.09
CA GLN A 150 0.92 -4.50 17.96
C GLN A 150 -0.25 -4.86 18.87
N MET A 151 -1.32 -5.42 18.30
CA MET A 151 -2.54 -5.76 19.04
C MET A 151 -2.67 -7.25 19.32
N ALA A 152 -2.41 -8.10 18.32
CA ALA A 152 -2.56 -9.53 18.46
C ALA A 152 -1.63 -10.26 17.49
N GLU A 153 -1.20 -11.47 17.89
CA GLU A 153 -0.59 -12.43 17.00
C GLU A 153 -1.67 -13.38 16.48
N MET A 154 -1.77 -13.46 15.15
CA MET A 154 -2.60 -14.42 14.45
C MET A 154 -1.70 -15.58 13.99
N PRO A 155 -2.23 -16.78 13.63
CA PRO A 155 -1.38 -17.93 13.31
C PRO A 155 -0.31 -17.69 12.25
N ARG A 156 -0.54 -16.74 11.31
CA ARG A 156 0.38 -16.46 10.20
C ARG A 156 0.71 -14.98 10.04
N LEU A 157 0.05 -14.12 10.79
CA LEU A 157 0.15 -12.68 10.66
C LEU A 157 0.24 -12.03 12.03
N VAL A 158 0.88 -10.88 12.09
CA VAL A 158 0.85 -9.98 13.26
C VAL A 158 -0.07 -8.82 12.90
N ARG A 159 -1.01 -8.51 13.76
CA ARG A 159 -1.93 -7.40 13.57
C ARG A 159 -1.42 -6.18 14.31
N PHE A 160 -1.30 -5.09 13.57
CA PHE A 160 -0.99 -3.76 14.09
C PHE A 160 -2.19 -2.84 13.88
N GLU A 161 -2.32 -1.86 14.73
CA GLU A 161 -3.45 -0.92 14.67
C GLU A 161 -3.00 0.47 15.09
N ILE A 162 -3.58 1.49 14.47
CA ILE A 162 -3.51 2.87 14.91
C ILE A 162 -4.92 3.46 14.93
N THR A 163 -5.29 4.10 16.04
CA THR A 163 -6.57 4.80 16.17
C THR A 163 -6.42 6.27 15.78
N PHE A 164 -7.55 6.93 15.50
CA PHE A 164 -7.57 8.37 15.24
C PHE A 164 -6.97 9.16 16.41
N ASP A 165 -7.30 8.79 17.64
CA ASP A 165 -6.76 9.49 18.83
C ASP A 165 -5.25 9.37 18.93
N ALA A 166 -4.67 8.22 18.58
CA ALA A 166 -3.23 8.02 18.56
C ALA A 166 -2.53 8.75 17.41
N TYR A 167 -3.23 8.92 16.30
CA TYR A 167 -2.73 9.64 15.13
C TYR A 167 -2.73 11.16 15.35
N TYR A 168 -3.79 11.69 15.95
CA TYR A 168 -3.98 13.11 16.20
C TYR A 168 -3.18 13.57 17.41
#